data_cef71cef96f8665b501d5ed479c6265e
#
_entry.id   cef71cef96f8665b501d5ed479c6265e
#
_cell.length_a   1.000
_cell.length_b   1.000
_cell.length_c   1.000
_cell.angle_alpha   90.00
_cell.angle_beta   90.00
_cell.angle_gamma   90.00
#
_symmetry.space_group_name_H-M   'P 1'
#
loop_
_entity.id
_entity.type
_entity.pdbx_description
1 polymer ?
#
loop_
_entity_poly.entity_id
_entity_poly.type
_entity_poly.pdbx_seq_one_letter_code
_entity_poly.pdbx_strand_id
1 'polypeptide(L)'
;MAFNKLAPAVGFTVALAALRLASVGASAPPGNCTRECGGLEIPYPFGIDVEDGCQLSDRRQGFKLRCLDRGGRGKRLYYINQEVLEISLEHGQVRWLNNISSYCYNATAGEMEVNSPPSNMDLEGSIFRLSGTANKFTVLGCKTLAYIGDTDNITSYTAVCGATCKDGNLSLLTNGSCEGIGCCRTAIPRGLENYRVWFKSFSTRRCSYAALVEASNFTFSSTYLSSSAFVDAYGGQAPLVVDWAIGTLQGETCESARAKPESYPCVSNDSLCVDSPIGRGYFCKCKKGYQGNPYLPYGCKE
;
A
#
# COMPACT_ATOMS: atom_id res chain seq x y z
N MET A 1 -97.94 -1.19 -7.19
CA MET A 1 -97.04 -2.27 -6.71
C MET A 1 -95.65 -1.95 -7.21
N ALA A 2 -94.80 -1.44 -6.37
CA ALA A 2 -93.44 -1.06 -6.70
C ALA A 2 -92.46 -1.99 -5.92
N PHE A 3 -91.66 -2.73 -6.65
CA PHE A 3 -90.59 -3.54 -6.07
C PHE A 3 -89.26 -2.77 -6.08
N ASN A 4 -88.85 -2.38 -4.89
CA ASN A 4 -87.52 -1.86 -4.64
C ASN A 4 -86.49 -3.04 -4.71
N LYS A 5 -85.50 -3.01 -5.58
CA LYS A 5 -84.33 -3.89 -5.54
C LYS A 5 -83.18 -3.12 -4.96
N LEU A 6 -82.75 -3.50 -3.73
CA LEU A 6 -81.45 -3.13 -3.16
C LEU A 6 -80.35 -3.85 -3.90
N ALA A 7 -79.34 -3.12 -4.38
CA ALA A 7 -78.07 -3.64 -4.87
C ALA A 7 -77.07 -3.77 -3.70
N PRO A 8 -76.23 -4.82 -3.61
CA PRO A 8 -75.21 -4.97 -2.58
C PRO A 8 -73.99 -4.08 -2.93
N ALA A 9 -73.54 -3.34 -1.94
CA ALA A 9 -72.28 -2.59 -1.98
C ALA A 9 -71.11 -3.56 -1.88
N VAL A 10 -70.28 -3.63 -2.95
CA VAL A 10 -69.01 -4.37 -2.95
C VAL A 10 -67.95 -3.44 -2.36
N GLY A 11 -67.55 -3.73 -1.13
CA GLY A 11 -66.42 -3.06 -0.45
C GLY A 11 -65.09 -3.52 -1.03
N PHE A 12 -64.38 -2.65 -1.76
CA PHE A 12 -63.00 -2.88 -2.15
C PHE A 12 -62.07 -2.57 -0.97
N THR A 13 -61.58 -3.62 -0.30
CA THR A 13 -60.46 -3.51 0.63
C THR A 13 -59.16 -3.38 -0.16
N VAL A 14 -58.62 -2.19 -0.23
CA VAL A 14 -57.28 -1.93 -0.76
C VAL A 14 -56.26 -2.39 0.30
N ALA A 15 -55.67 -3.56 0.09
CA ALA A 15 -54.55 -4.01 0.87
C ALA A 15 -53.31 -3.20 0.44
N LEU A 16 -52.91 -2.22 1.27
CA LEU A 16 -51.60 -1.58 1.14
C LEU A 16 -50.51 -2.61 1.49
N ALA A 17 -49.94 -3.26 0.47
CA ALA A 17 -48.70 -3.99 0.58
C ALA A 17 -47.59 -2.97 0.77
N ALA A 18 -47.13 -2.77 2.02
CA ALA A 18 -45.90 -2.03 2.30
C ALA A 18 -44.73 -2.81 1.71
N LEU A 19 -44.28 -2.43 0.49
CA LEU A 19 -42.98 -2.84 -0.03
C LEU A 19 -41.91 -2.29 0.94
N ARG A 20 -41.38 -3.16 1.78
CA ARG A 20 -40.13 -2.87 2.45
C ARG A 20 -39.04 -2.91 1.36
N LEU A 21 -38.65 -1.73 0.86
CA LEU A 21 -37.39 -1.57 0.16
C LEU A 21 -36.28 -1.93 1.15
N ALA A 22 -35.81 -3.16 1.08
CA ALA A 22 -34.56 -3.52 1.72
C ALA A 22 -33.49 -2.65 1.03
N SER A 23 -33.00 -1.65 1.74
CA SER A 23 -31.80 -0.92 1.34
C SER A 23 -30.67 -1.95 1.32
N VAL A 24 -30.26 -2.34 0.13
CA VAL A 24 -29.00 -3.10 -0.07
C VAL A 24 -27.89 -2.09 0.12
N GLY A 25 -27.71 -1.62 1.35
CA GLY A 25 -26.50 -0.93 1.78
C GLY A 25 -25.35 -1.95 1.72
N ALA A 26 -24.13 -1.48 1.51
CA ALA A 26 -22.94 -2.32 1.57
C ALA A 26 -23.02 -3.20 2.82
N SER A 27 -23.24 -4.50 2.63
CA SER A 27 -23.47 -5.44 3.75
C SER A 27 -22.17 -5.55 4.55
N ALA A 28 -22.29 -5.50 5.87
CA ALA A 28 -21.17 -5.80 6.76
C ALA A 28 -20.58 -7.17 6.38
N PRO A 29 -19.25 -7.33 6.46
CA PRO A 29 -18.62 -8.62 6.16
C PRO A 29 -19.17 -9.71 7.09
N PRO A 30 -19.22 -10.99 6.63
CA PRO A 30 -19.65 -12.13 7.45
C PRO A 30 -18.87 -12.18 8.78
N GLY A 31 -19.56 -12.56 9.86
CA GLY A 31 -18.95 -12.62 11.20
C GLY A 31 -17.89 -13.70 11.40
N ASN A 32 -17.73 -14.61 10.43
CA ASN A 32 -16.76 -15.71 10.45
C ASN A 32 -15.46 -15.41 9.68
N CYS A 33 -15.23 -14.16 9.28
CA CYS A 33 -14.02 -13.77 8.58
C CYS A 33 -12.77 -13.79 9.48
N THR A 34 -11.67 -14.33 8.97
CA THR A 34 -10.36 -14.22 9.63
C THR A 34 -9.89 -12.77 9.63
N ARG A 35 -9.64 -12.22 10.82
CA ARG A 35 -9.25 -10.81 11.05
C ARG A 35 -7.84 -10.65 11.59
N GLU A 36 -7.06 -11.74 11.63
CA GLU A 36 -5.67 -11.71 12.10
C GLU A 36 -4.82 -12.73 11.32
N CYS A 37 -3.56 -12.38 11.06
CA CYS A 37 -2.59 -13.28 10.47
C CYS A 37 -1.20 -13.02 11.08
N GLY A 38 -0.70 -14.01 11.84
CA GLY A 38 0.63 -13.93 12.45
C GLY A 38 0.81 -12.75 13.43
N GLY A 39 -0.25 -12.39 14.16
CA GLY A 39 -0.29 -11.25 15.08
C GLY A 39 -0.62 -9.90 14.42
N LEU A 40 -0.83 -9.87 13.09
CA LEU A 40 -1.23 -8.66 12.38
C LEU A 40 -2.74 -8.64 12.14
N GLU A 41 -3.39 -7.56 12.58
CA GLU A 41 -4.81 -7.33 12.34
C GLU A 41 -5.09 -7.08 10.85
N ILE A 42 -6.20 -7.64 10.35
CA ILE A 42 -6.70 -7.49 8.99
C ILE A 42 -8.02 -6.72 9.04
N PRO A 43 -8.00 -5.39 9.05
CA PRO A 43 -9.21 -4.60 9.12
C PRO A 43 -9.97 -4.66 7.77
N TYR A 44 -11.30 -4.78 7.82
CA TYR A 44 -12.10 -4.51 6.63
C TYR A 44 -11.85 -3.05 6.17
N PRO A 45 -11.64 -2.76 4.89
CA PRO A 45 -12.06 -3.51 3.69
C PRO A 45 -11.12 -4.63 3.21
N PHE A 46 -10.01 -4.88 3.90
CA PHE A 46 -9.12 -6.00 3.58
C PHE A 46 -9.66 -7.33 4.12
N GLY A 47 -9.28 -8.44 3.48
CA GLY A 47 -9.62 -9.79 3.90
C GLY A 47 -8.71 -10.83 3.27
N ILE A 48 -8.86 -12.10 3.71
CA ILE A 48 -8.11 -13.23 3.15
C ILE A 48 -8.77 -13.67 1.84
N ASP A 49 -7.97 -13.93 0.82
CA ASP A 49 -8.40 -14.19 -0.56
C ASP A 49 -9.26 -15.46 -0.74
N VAL A 50 -9.16 -16.42 0.19
CA VAL A 50 -9.91 -17.68 0.18
C VAL A 50 -11.27 -17.58 0.88
N GLU A 51 -11.58 -16.45 1.50
CA GLU A 51 -12.81 -16.21 2.27
C GLU A 51 -13.73 -15.27 1.50
N ASP A 52 -14.78 -15.81 0.87
CA ASP A 52 -15.72 -15.01 0.10
C ASP A 52 -16.48 -13.99 0.96
N GLY A 53 -16.58 -12.76 0.48
CA GLY A 53 -17.29 -11.66 1.15
C GLY A 53 -16.56 -11.06 2.34
N CYS A 54 -15.37 -11.54 2.70
CA CYS A 54 -14.59 -11.03 3.83
C CYS A 54 -13.78 -9.77 3.51
N GLN A 55 -13.69 -9.38 2.26
CA GLN A 55 -13.07 -8.15 1.76
C GLN A 55 -14.06 -7.35 0.93
N LEU A 56 -13.77 -6.07 0.74
CA LEU A 56 -14.54 -5.23 -0.18
C LEU A 56 -14.41 -5.77 -1.61
N SER A 57 -15.56 -6.03 -2.24
CA SER A 57 -15.60 -6.44 -3.64
C SER A 57 -15.32 -5.23 -4.51
N ASP A 58 -14.06 -4.99 -4.82
CA ASP A 58 -13.65 -4.09 -5.89
C ASP A 58 -13.20 -4.93 -7.09
N ARG A 59 -13.44 -4.45 -8.30
CA ARG A 59 -12.98 -5.09 -9.55
C ARG A 59 -11.46 -5.26 -9.59
N ARG A 60 -10.74 -4.54 -8.72
CA ARG A 60 -9.31 -4.67 -8.47
C ARG A 60 -9.04 -5.57 -7.28
N GLN A 61 -8.10 -6.47 -7.39
CA GLN A 61 -7.79 -7.48 -6.38
C GLN A 61 -7.00 -6.94 -5.17
N GLY A 62 -6.99 -5.62 -4.94
CA GLY A 62 -6.13 -5.00 -3.93
C GLY A 62 -6.50 -5.27 -2.48
N PHE A 63 -7.79 -5.56 -2.19
CA PHE A 63 -8.24 -5.85 -0.83
C PHE A 63 -8.06 -7.33 -0.44
N LYS A 64 -7.62 -8.18 -1.38
CA LYS A 64 -7.37 -9.59 -1.15
C LYS A 64 -5.93 -9.82 -0.71
N LEU A 65 -5.78 -10.35 0.49
CA LEU A 65 -4.50 -10.67 1.10
C LEU A 65 -4.38 -12.18 1.31
N ARG A 66 -3.18 -12.67 1.55
CA ARG A 66 -2.89 -14.09 1.76
C ARG A 66 -2.14 -14.30 3.07
N CYS A 67 -2.66 -15.18 3.91
CA CYS A 67 -2.01 -15.57 5.16
C CYS A 67 -1.22 -16.86 4.94
N LEU A 68 0.09 -16.77 4.84
CA LEU A 68 0.97 -17.88 4.44
C LEU A 68 2.15 -18.04 5.41
N ASP A 69 2.58 -19.27 5.62
CA ASP A 69 3.89 -19.57 6.19
C ASP A 69 4.90 -19.82 5.06
N ARG A 70 5.81 -18.89 4.87
CA ARG A 70 6.90 -19.00 3.92
C ARG A 70 8.23 -19.20 4.67
N GLY A 71 8.77 -20.39 4.61
CA GLY A 71 10.07 -20.72 5.18
C GLY A 71 10.09 -20.99 6.69
N GLY A 72 8.98 -21.46 7.27
CA GLY A 72 8.92 -21.90 8.66
C GLY A 72 9.03 -20.78 9.71
N ARG A 73 8.85 -19.52 9.31
CA ARG A 73 8.88 -18.34 10.21
C ARG A 73 7.53 -18.03 10.85
N GLY A 74 6.55 -18.94 10.73
CA GLY A 74 5.16 -18.77 11.12
C GLY A 74 4.35 -17.99 10.06
N LYS A 75 3.05 -17.93 10.30
CA LYS A 75 2.14 -17.24 9.37
C LYS A 75 2.46 -15.76 9.28
N ARG A 76 2.44 -15.21 8.04
CA ARG A 76 2.61 -13.81 7.72
C ARG A 76 1.60 -13.40 6.67
N LEU A 77 1.24 -12.13 6.67
CA LEU A 77 0.29 -11.56 5.73
C LEU A 77 1.02 -11.08 4.46
N TYR A 78 0.48 -11.39 3.29
CA TYR A 78 1.08 -11.03 2.00
C TYR A 78 0.05 -10.38 1.07
N TYR A 79 0.50 -9.36 0.36
CA TYR A 79 -0.09 -8.92 -0.90
C TYR A 79 0.79 -9.42 -2.04
N ILE A 80 0.30 -10.36 -2.85
CA ILE A 80 1.09 -11.07 -3.88
C ILE A 80 2.36 -11.69 -3.25
N ASN A 81 3.50 -11.01 -3.37
CA ASN A 81 4.80 -11.45 -2.84
C ASN A 81 5.35 -10.51 -1.76
N GLN A 82 4.70 -9.41 -1.48
CA GLN A 82 5.12 -8.42 -0.48
C GLN A 82 4.57 -8.79 0.88
N GLU A 83 5.45 -8.97 1.88
CA GLU A 83 5.03 -9.19 3.26
C GLU A 83 4.46 -7.89 3.83
N VAL A 84 3.21 -7.92 4.29
CA VAL A 84 2.52 -6.77 4.89
C VAL A 84 2.92 -6.66 6.35
N LEU A 85 3.32 -5.48 6.77
CA LEU A 85 3.73 -5.17 8.14
C LEU A 85 2.66 -4.42 8.93
N GLU A 86 1.84 -3.62 8.24
CA GLU A 86 0.82 -2.79 8.87
C GLU A 86 -0.22 -2.34 7.84
N ILE A 87 -1.48 -2.20 8.27
CA ILE A 87 -2.56 -1.61 7.49
C ILE A 87 -3.14 -0.45 8.29
N SER A 88 -3.03 0.77 7.75
CA SER A 88 -3.60 1.98 8.35
C SER A 88 -4.85 2.43 7.59
N LEU A 89 -6.01 2.32 8.22
CA LEU A 89 -7.27 2.85 7.68
C LEU A 89 -7.31 4.37 7.77
N GLU A 90 -6.74 4.93 8.84
CA GLU A 90 -6.73 6.38 9.09
C GLU A 90 -5.97 7.15 8.02
N HIS A 91 -4.85 6.60 7.56
CA HIS A 91 -3.98 7.26 6.58
C HIS A 91 -4.20 6.78 5.14
N GLY A 92 -5.01 5.72 4.94
CA GLY A 92 -5.14 5.07 3.64
C GLY A 92 -3.82 4.45 3.17
N GLN A 93 -3.07 3.83 4.08
CA GLN A 93 -1.72 3.33 3.84
C GLN A 93 -1.54 1.87 4.24
N VAL A 94 -0.62 1.20 3.57
CA VAL A 94 -0.10 -0.11 3.94
C VAL A 94 1.42 -0.04 3.96
N ARG A 95 2.03 -0.59 5.01
CA ARG A 95 3.48 -0.85 5.09
C ARG A 95 3.76 -2.29 4.70
N TRP A 96 4.75 -2.49 3.86
CA TRP A 96 5.23 -3.83 3.52
C TRP A 96 6.75 -3.87 3.31
N LEU A 97 7.29 -5.06 3.19
CA LEU A 97 8.70 -5.25 2.90
C LEU A 97 8.97 -5.16 1.40
N ASN A 98 10.05 -4.50 1.06
CA ASN A 98 10.53 -4.32 -0.30
C ASN A 98 12.00 -4.72 -0.41
N ASN A 99 12.40 -5.32 -1.51
CA ASN A 99 13.76 -5.78 -1.72
C ASN A 99 14.76 -4.62 -1.79
N ILE A 100 15.96 -4.85 -1.27
CA ILE A 100 17.11 -3.97 -1.41
C ILE A 100 17.94 -4.46 -2.61
N SER A 101 18.13 -3.61 -3.61
CA SER A 101 19.11 -3.89 -4.69
C SER A 101 20.50 -3.73 -4.15
N SER A 102 21.36 -4.70 -4.37
CA SER A 102 22.79 -4.62 -4.10
C SER A 102 23.60 -4.76 -5.39
N TYR A 103 24.68 -4.00 -5.48
CA TYR A 103 25.64 -4.03 -6.57
C TYR A 103 27.02 -4.24 -5.98
N CYS A 104 27.49 -5.47 -6.06
CA CYS A 104 28.67 -5.96 -5.34
C CYS A 104 29.69 -6.56 -6.29
N TYR A 105 30.99 -6.48 -5.92
CA TYR A 105 32.04 -7.13 -6.66
C TYR A 105 32.02 -8.65 -6.45
N ASN A 106 31.86 -9.39 -7.54
CA ASN A 106 32.00 -10.83 -7.55
C ASN A 106 33.47 -11.20 -7.86
N ALA A 107 34.20 -11.71 -6.85
CA ALA A 107 35.60 -12.06 -6.99
C ALA A 107 35.81 -13.23 -7.96
N THR A 108 34.83 -14.09 -8.14
CA THR A 108 34.91 -15.25 -9.03
C THR A 108 34.73 -14.81 -10.51
N ALA A 109 33.79 -13.92 -10.78
CA ALA A 109 33.53 -13.37 -12.11
C ALA A 109 34.49 -12.24 -12.47
N GLY A 110 35.12 -11.60 -11.48
CA GLY A 110 36.02 -10.47 -11.68
C GLY A 110 35.31 -9.14 -11.99
N GLU A 111 33.99 -9.07 -11.81
CA GLU A 111 33.16 -7.92 -12.16
C GLU A 111 32.13 -7.55 -11.07
N MET A 112 31.50 -6.40 -11.26
CA MET A 112 30.43 -5.94 -10.41
C MET A 112 29.11 -6.53 -10.88
N GLU A 113 28.33 -7.12 -9.98
CA GLU A 113 27.06 -7.76 -10.28
C GLU A 113 25.92 -7.19 -9.41
N VAL A 114 24.72 -7.13 -9.97
CA VAL A 114 23.50 -6.85 -9.23
C VAL A 114 22.99 -8.16 -8.64
N ASN A 115 22.90 -8.23 -7.32
CA ASN A 115 22.32 -9.39 -6.66
C ASN A 115 20.80 -9.43 -6.85
N SER A 116 20.28 -10.63 -7.06
CA SER A 116 18.84 -10.88 -7.18
C SER A 116 18.24 -11.15 -5.79
N PRO A 117 16.98 -10.73 -5.56
CA PRO A 117 16.11 -9.99 -6.46
C PRO A 117 16.37 -8.46 -6.38
N PRO A 118 16.25 -7.75 -7.50
CA PRO A 118 16.41 -6.30 -7.50
C PRO A 118 15.21 -5.61 -6.81
N SER A 119 15.43 -4.38 -6.36
CA SER A 119 14.34 -3.50 -5.91
C SER A 119 13.55 -3.01 -7.12
N ASN A 120 12.40 -3.61 -7.34
CA ASN A 120 11.43 -3.22 -8.35
C ASN A 120 10.01 -3.50 -7.84
N MET A 121 9.04 -2.84 -8.41
CA MET A 121 7.64 -3.04 -8.08
C MET A 121 6.76 -2.63 -9.25
N ASP A 122 5.71 -3.41 -9.46
CA ASP A 122 4.63 -3.10 -10.38
C ASP A 122 3.30 -3.20 -9.64
N LEU A 123 2.61 -2.06 -9.53
CA LEU A 123 1.31 -1.91 -8.90
C LEU A 123 0.24 -1.50 -9.92
N GLU A 124 0.58 -1.54 -11.21
CA GLU A 124 -0.37 -1.21 -12.27
C GLU A 124 -1.62 -2.09 -12.15
N GLY A 125 -2.76 -1.50 -12.37
CA GLY A 125 -4.01 -2.22 -12.21
C GLY A 125 -4.42 -2.51 -10.74
N SER A 126 -3.63 -2.18 -9.72
CA SER A 126 -3.99 -2.34 -8.30
C SER A 126 -4.61 -1.09 -7.68
N ILE A 127 -5.10 -1.21 -6.44
CA ILE A 127 -5.57 -0.08 -5.63
C ILE A 127 -4.42 0.71 -5.01
N PHE A 128 -3.19 0.22 -5.10
CA PHE A 128 -2.02 0.77 -4.43
C PHE A 128 -1.22 1.72 -5.31
N ARG A 129 -0.55 2.68 -4.67
CA ARG A 129 0.42 3.59 -5.26
C ARG A 129 1.57 3.79 -4.28
N LEU A 130 2.76 3.97 -4.80
CA LEU A 130 3.92 4.28 -3.97
C LEU A 130 3.73 5.64 -3.30
N SER A 131 3.88 5.69 -1.97
CA SER A 131 3.76 6.94 -1.22
C SER A 131 4.97 7.84 -1.46
N GLY A 132 4.80 8.89 -2.25
CA GLY A 132 5.87 9.86 -2.55
C GLY A 132 6.21 10.77 -1.35
N THR A 133 5.38 10.77 -0.31
CA THR A 133 5.61 11.54 0.92
C THR A 133 6.33 10.72 1.99
N ALA A 134 5.93 9.45 2.16
CA ALA A 134 6.48 8.58 3.19
C ALA A 134 7.81 7.93 2.78
N ASN A 135 8.02 7.69 1.48
CA ASN A 135 9.22 7.01 0.99
C ASN A 135 10.26 7.97 0.41
N LYS A 136 11.51 7.52 0.47
CA LYS A 136 12.65 8.13 -0.22
C LYS A 136 13.45 7.07 -0.96
N PHE A 137 13.88 7.40 -2.16
CA PHE A 137 14.90 6.60 -2.85
C PHE A 137 16.23 6.81 -2.16
N THR A 138 16.78 5.75 -1.61
CA THR A 138 17.97 5.75 -0.76
C THR A 138 19.07 4.93 -1.41
N VAL A 139 20.27 5.51 -1.52
CA VAL A 139 21.44 4.91 -2.12
C VAL A 139 22.61 4.96 -1.13
N LEU A 140 23.24 3.82 -0.91
CA LEU A 140 24.39 3.67 -0.03
C LEU A 140 25.60 3.22 -0.84
N GLY A 141 26.73 3.86 -0.63
CA GLY A 141 27.98 3.45 -1.31
C GLY A 141 29.06 4.54 -1.32
N CYS A 142 30.24 4.15 -1.81
CA CYS A 142 31.35 5.05 -2.10
C CYS A 142 31.60 5.02 -3.61
N LYS A 143 31.44 6.14 -4.31
CA LYS A 143 31.47 6.24 -5.79
C LYS A 143 30.33 5.43 -6.43
N THR A 144 29.13 5.60 -5.94
CA THR A 144 27.91 4.94 -6.39
C THR A 144 26.98 5.94 -7.04
N LEU A 145 26.41 5.57 -8.16
CA LEU A 145 25.33 6.28 -8.82
C LEU A 145 24.23 5.27 -9.13
N ALA A 146 23.05 5.48 -8.54
CA ALA A 146 21.90 4.65 -8.79
C ALA A 146 20.71 5.49 -9.26
N TYR A 147 19.86 4.85 -10.02
CA TYR A 147 18.68 5.44 -10.64
C TYR A 147 17.44 4.68 -10.18
N ILE A 148 16.36 5.39 -10.08
CA ILE A 148 15.01 4.84 -9.94
C ILE A 148 14.13 5.47 -11.02
N GLY A 149 13.35 4.68 -11.72
CA GLY A 149 12.47 5.16 -12.78
C GLY A 149 11.42 4.15 -13.16
N ASP A 150 10.59 4.53 -14.13
CA ASP A 150 9.54 3.70 -14.69
C ASP A 150 10.09 2.42 -15.30
N THR A 151 9.33 1.34 -15.20
CA THR A 151 9.70 0.04 -15.80
C THR A 151 9.59 0.06 -17.31
N ASP A 152 8.60 0.73 -17.86
CA ASP A 152 8.22 0.62 -19.27
C ASP A 152 8.73 1.77 -20.14
N ASN A 153 8.92 2.94 -19.55
CA ASN A 153 9.36 4.11 -20.29
C ASN A 153 10.26 5.02 -19.46
N ILE A 154 11.57 4.86 -19.61
CA ILE A 154 12.60 5.66 -18.90
C ILE A 154 12.40 7.18 -19.09
N THR A 155 11.62 7.59 -20.09
CA THR A 155 11.34 9.00 -20.38
C THR A 155 10.24 9.61 -19.54
N SER A 156 9.37 8.81 -18.92
CA SER A 156 8.25 9.35 -18.11
C SER A 156 8.71 9.87 -16.75
N TYR A 157 9.67 9.17 -16.14
CA TYR A 157 10.22 9.54 -14.85
C TYR A 157 11.56 8.84 -14.59
N THR A 158 12.55 9.60 -14.18
CA THR A 158 13.83 9.08 -13.67
C THR A 158 14.37 10.02 -12.59
N ALA A 159 14.63 9.48 -11.40
CA ALA A 159 15.40 10.16 -10.38
C ALA A 159 16.76 9.48 -10.18
N VAL A 160 17.74 10.25 -9.76
CA VAL A 160 19.11 9.80 -9.57
C VAL A 160 19.60 10.19 -8.17
N CYS A 161 20.36 9.29 -7.57
CA CYS A 161 21.03 9.56 -6.31
C CYS A 161 22.48 9.05 -6.38
N GLY A 162 23.41 9.89 -6.00
CA GLY A 162 24.84 9.59 -5.98
C GLY A 162 25.44 9.70 -4.60
N ALA A 163 26.23 8.70 -4.22
CA ALA A 163 26.94 8.69 -2.94
C ALA A 163 28.45 8.51 -3.15
N THR A 164 29.24 9.36 -2.49
CA THR A 164 30.70 9.36 -2.58
C THR A 164 31.34 9.25 -1.20
N CYS A 165 32.61 8.82 -1.15
CA CYS A 165 33.43 8.89 0.06
C CYS A 165 34.79 9.47 -0.32
N LYS A 166 35.31 10.40 0.48
CA LYS A 166 36.63 10.96 0.26
C LYS A 166 37.69 9.85 0.35
N ASP A 167 38.37 9.58 -0.74
CA ASP A 167 39.44 8.58 -0.86
C ASP A 167 39.06 7.17 -0.37
N GLY A 168 37.75 6.84 -0.37
CA GLY A 168 37.23 5.59 0.19
C GLY A 168 37.30 5.50 1.71
N ASN A 169 37.61 6.60 2.40
CA ASN A 169 37.72 6.63 3.86
C ASN A 169 36.35 6.70 4.52
N LEU A 170 35.98 5.63 5.25
CA LEU A 170 34.72 5.51 5.95
C LEU A 170 34.71 6.24 7.31
N SER A 171 35.87 6.57 7.88
CA SER A 171 35.95 7.26 9.16
C SER A 171 35.49 8.74 9.10
N LEU A 172 35.35 9.27 7.91
CA LEU A 172 34.88 10.63 7.66
C LEU A 172 33.35 10.70 7.47
N LEU A 173 32.66 9.56 7.54
CA LEU A 173 31.22 9.50 7.35
C LEU A 173 30.49 9.88 8.65
N THR A 174 29.43 10.65 8.50
CA THR A 174 28.57 11.06 9.63
C THR A 174 27.33 10.17 9.70
N ASN A 175 27.18 9.42 10.77
CA ASN A 175 25.97 8.63 11.01
C ASN A 175 24.74 9.54 11.09
N GLY A 176 23.63 9.10 10.53
CA GLY A 176 22.39 9.87 10.43
C GLY A 176 22.31 10.82 9.22
N SER A 177 23.46 11.20 8.64
CA SER A 177 23.48 12.08 7.44
C SER A 177 23.34 11.23 6.15
N CYS A 178 22.50 11.69 5.22
CA CYS A 178 22.26 11.01 3.96
C CYS A 178 22.14 12.03 2.81
N GLU A 179 23.21 12.83 2.60
CA GLU A 179 23.22 13.97 1.69
C GLU A 179 24.34 13.87 0.64
N GLY A 180 24.65 12.65 0.19
CA GLY A 180 25.61 12.38 -0.87
C GLY A 180 26.99 11.89 -0.38
N ILE A 181 27.25 11.86 0.93
CA ILE A 181 28.51 11.34 1.50
C ILE A 181 28.23 10.00 2.17
N GLY A 182 28.57 8.90 1.49
CA GLY A 182 28.28 7.53 1.92
C GLY A 182 26.82 7.12 1.75
N CYS A 183 25.91 8.05 1.85
CA CYS A 183 24.46 7.88 1.71
C CYS A 183 23.85 9.06 0.95
N CYS A 184 22.91 8.77 0.05
CA CYS A 184 22.12 9.78 -0.65
C CYS A 184 20.64 9.41 -0.58
N ARG A 185 19.76 10.40 -0.34
CA ARG A 185 18.30 10.25 -0.42
C ARG A 185 17.68 11.28 -1.34
N THR A 186 16.74 10.85 -2.18
CA THR A 186 15.95 11.75 -3.02
C THR A 186 14.46 11.43 -2.95
N ALA A 187 13.63 12.42 -3.23
CA ALA A 187 12.20 12.24 -3.34
C ALA A 187 11.84 11.45 -4.61
N ILE A 188 10.67 10.83 -4.58
CA ILE A 188 10.01 10.24 -5.75
C ILE A 188 8.73 11.02 -6.05
N PRO A 189 8.23 10.99 -7.29
CA PRO A 189 6.92 11.52 -7.63
C PRO A 189 5.81 10.86 -6.81
N ARG A 190 4.71 11.57 -6.62
CA ARG A 190 3.52 11.02 -5.97
C ARG A 190 2.74 10.13 -6.94
N GLY A 191 2.10 9.09 -6.42
CA GLY A 191 1.17 8.26 -7.18
C GLY A 191 1.82 7.33 -8.20
N LEU A 192 3.10 7.03 -8.06
CA LEU A 192 3.78 6.04 -8.90
C LEU A 192 3.13 4.67 -8.77
N GLU A 193 2.89 4.03 -9.91
CA GLU A 193 2.36 2.68 -10.01
C GLU A 193 3.45 1.63 -10.10
N ASN A 194 4.60 1.98 -10.68
CA ASN A 194 5.71 1.06 -10.87
C ASN A 194 7.05 1.76 -10.71
N TYR A 195 8.10 0.98 -10.50
CA TYR A 195 9.49 1.43 -10.56
C TYR A 195 10.44 0.26 -10.72
N ARG A 196 11.64 0.58 -11.21
CA ARG A 196 12.83 -0.27 -11.15
C ARG A 196 14.02 0.54 -10.69
N VAL A 197 15.00 -0.17 -10.12
CA VAL A 197 16.29 0.41 -9.71
C VAL A 197 17.39 -0.16 -10.59
N TRP A 198 18.32 0.70 -11.02
CA TRP A 198 19.54 0.27 -11.69
C TRP A 198 20.73 1.11 -11.27
N PHE A 199 21.93 0.56 -11.44
CA PHE A 199 23.19 1.21 -11.10
C PHE A 199 23.96 1.62 -12.35
N LYS A 200 24.69 2.75 -12.25
CA LYS A 200 25.78 3.05 -13.16
C LYS A 200 27.09 2.67 -12.46
N SER A 201 27.87 1.82 -13.12
CA SER A 201 29.12 1.31 -12.57
C SER A 201 30.18 2.40 -12.47
N PHE A 202 30.73 2.56 -11.27
CA PHE A 202 32.07 3.11 -11.07
C PHE A 202 32.84 1.98 -10.41
N SER A 203 33.96 1.56 -11.01
CA SER A 203 34.77 0.42 -10.55
C SER A 203 35.20 0.59 -9.08
N THR A 204 34.43 0.00 -8.16
CA THR A 204 34.80 -0.13 -6.75
C THR A 204 34.65 -1.60 -6.35
N ARG A 205 35.53 -2.10 -5.49
CA ARG A 205 35.41 -3.48 -4.98
C ARG A 205 34.45 -3.59 -3.79
N ARG A 206 33.68 -2.53 -3.47
CA ARG A 206 32.72 -2.50 -2.35
C ARG A 206 31.30 -2.63 -2.88
N CYS A 207 30.44 -3.18 -2.06
CA CYS A 207 29.01 -3.18 -2.34
C CYS A 207 28.42 -1.78 -2.33
N SER A 208 27.45 -1.59 -3.19
CA SER A 208 26.55 -0.44 -3.22
C SER A 208 25.12 -0.96 -3.06
N TYR A 209 24.28 -0.19 -2.41
CA TYR A 209 22.89 -0.57 -2.17
C TYR A 209 21.96 0.53 -2.63
N ALA A 210 20.79 0.15 -3.12
CA ALA A 210 19.75 1.09 -3.49
C ALA A 210 18.36 0.48 -3.27
N ALA A 211 17.48 1.22 -2.64
CA ALA A 211 16.10 0.81 -2.41
C ALA A 211 15.19 2.02 -2.21
N LEU A 212 13.91 1.80 -2.46
CA LEU A 212 12.88 2.69 -1.96
C LEU A 212 12.56 2.28 -0.52
N VAL A 213 12.71 3.20 0.43
CA VAL A 213 12.53 2.92 1.86
C VAL A 213 11.66 3.96 2.54
N GLU A 214 10.95 3.55 3.57
CA GLU A 214 10.21 4.45 4.45
C GLU A 214 11.18 5.40 5.17
N ALA A 215 11.03 6.70 4.94
CA ALA A 215 12.01 7.70 5.36
C ALA A 215 12.14 7.83 6.88
N SER A 216 11.04 7.62 7.62
CA SER A 216 10.98 7.69 9.08
C SER A 216 11.67 6.51 9.78
N ASN A 217 11.78 5.36 9.10
CA ASN A 217 12.36 4.12 9.64
C ASN A 217 13.80 3.87 9.15
N PHE A 218 14.41 4.81 8.45
CA PHE A 218 15.77 4.65 7.97
C PHE A 218 16.72 5.69 8.60
N THR A 219 17.77 5.19 9.23
CA THR A 219 18.89 6.01 9.70
C THR A 219 20.20 5.45 9.15
N PHE A 220 20.99 6.29 8.50
CA PHE A 220 22.26 5.88 7.94
C PHE A 220 23.28 5.55 9.04
N SER A 221 24.01 4.44 8.88
CA SER A 221 25.20 4.10 9.64
C SER A 221 26.36 3.84 8.70
N SER A 222 27.54 4.37 9.04
CA SER A 222 28.77 4.12 8.28
C SER A 222 29.15 2.64 8.23
N THR A 223 28.70 1.84 9.19
CA THR A 223 28.88 0.38 9.23
C THR A 223 28.20 -0.32 8.07
N TYR A 224 27.15 0.26 7.50
CA TYR A 224 26.46 -0.27 6.31
C TYR A 224 27.33 -0.36 5.06
N LEU A 225 28.45 0.39 5.03
CA LEU A 225 29.38 0.40 3.90
C LEU A 225 30.63 -0.45 4.15
N SER A 226 30.86 -0.93 5.35
CA SER A 226 32.05 -1.72 5.71
C SER A 226 31.80 -3.22 5.75
N SER A 227 30.52 -3.64 5.77
CA SER A 227 30.11 -5.04 5.90
C SER A 227 28.74 -5.27 5.26
N SER A 228 28.19 -6.48 5.41
CA SER A 228 26.81 -6.82 5.06
C SER A 228 25.76 -6.21 6.01
N ALA A 229 26.18 -5.41 7.00
CA ALA A 229 25.31 -4.95 8.09
C ALA A 229 24.01 -4.30 7.64
N PHE A 230 23.97 -3.62 6.49
CA PHE A 230 22.73 -3.08 5.96
C PHE A 230 21.74 -4.18 5.53
N VAL A 231 22.23 -5.13 4.77
CA VAL A 231 21.41 -6.27 4.33
C VAL A 231 21.01 -7.14 5.53
N ASP A 232 21.93 -7.37 6.47
CA ASP A 232 21.66 -8.17 7.67
C ASP A 232 20.64 -7.50 8.59
N ALA A 233 20.74 -6.18 8.78
CA ALA A 233 19.83 -5.42 9.63
C ALA A 233 18.37 -5.44 9.10
N TYR A 234 18.22 -5.52 7.78
CA TYR A 234 16.91 -5.51 7.11
C TYR A 234 16.53 -6.86 6.46
N GLY A 235 17.37 -7.90 6.63
CA GLY A 235 17.11 -9.22 6.03
C GLY A 235 17.03 -9.19 4.50
N GLY A 236 17.73 -8.26 3.85
CA GLY A 236 17.66 -8.04 2.39
C GLY A 236 16.43 -7.28 1.91
N GLN A 237 15.55 -6.90 2.80
CA GLN A 237 14.31 -6.16 2.51
C GLN A 237 14.18 -4.97 3.47
N ALA A 238 13.62 -3.87 3.03
CA ALA A 238 13.36 -2.68 3.83
C ALA A 238 11.87 -2.30 3.83
N PRO A 239 11.36 -1.69 4.92
CA PRO A 239 9.99 -1.20 4.94
C PRO A 239 9.78 -0.09 3.92
N LEU A 240 8.64 -0.15 3.22
CA LEU A 240 8.13 0.93 2.39
C LEU A 240 6.63 1.11 2.60
N VAL A 241 6.12 2.28 2.27
CA VAL A 241 4.71 2.65 2.41
C VAL A 241 4.06 2.78 1.05
N VAL A 242 2.89 2.20 0.89
CA VAL A 242 2.01 2.43 -0.26
C VAL A 242 0.73 3.08 0.21
N ASP A 243 0.25 4.05 -0.56
CA ASP A 243 -1.07 4.64 -0.40
C ASP A 243 -2.08 3.75 -1.14
N TRP A 244 -3.29 3.59 -0.61
CA TRP A 244 -4.36 2.86 -1.27
C TRP A 244 -5.64 3.69 -1.36
N ALA A 245 -6.46 3.42 -2.36
CA ALA A 245 -7.74 4.10 -2.54
C ALA A 245 -8.74 3.23 -3.30
N ILE A 246 -10.02 3.44 -3.00
CA ILE A 246 -11.16 2.83 -3.68
C ILE A 246 -11.46 3.62 -4.96
N GLY A 247 -11.93 2.96 -6.02
CA GLY A 247 -12.39 3.63 -7.26
C GLY A 247 -11.30 4.28 -8.10
N THR A 248 -10.04 3.88 -7.93
CA THR A 248 -8.88 4.47 -8.61
C THR A 248 -8.91 4.32 -10.14
N LEU A 249 -9.52 3.24 -10.68
CA LEU A 249 -9.61 2.98 -12.13
C LEU A 249 -10.53 3.96 -12.85
N GLN A 250 -11.68 4.23 -12.24
CA GLN A 250 -12.73 5.07 -12.80
C GLN A 250 -12.50 6.55 -12.49
N GLY A 251 -11.46 6.88 -11.71
CA GLY A 251 -11.24 8.24 -11.21
C GLY A 251 -12.36 8.69 -10.27
N GLU A 252 -12.95 7.74 -9.53
CA GLU A 252 -14.03 8.06 -8.58
C GLU A 252 -13.54 9.04 -7.52
N THR A 253 -14.44 9.94 -7.13
CA THR A 253 -14.25 10.91 -6.05
C THR A 253 -15.26 10.62 -4.95
N CYS A 254 -15.07 11.24 -3.78
CA CYS A 254 -16.06 11.20 -2.72
C CYS A 254 -17.46 11.68 -3.18
N GLU A 255 -17.50 12.67 -4.07
CA GLU A 255 -18.77 13.19 -4.62
C GLU A 255 -19.47 12.13 -5.48
N SER A 256 -18.75 11.56 -6.45
CA SER A 256 -19.30 10.52 -7.35
C SER A 256 -19.67 9.23 -6.61
N ALA A 257 -18.93 8.87 -5.55
CA ALA A 257 -19.21 7.70 -4.73
C ALA A 257 -20.48 7.89 -3.89
N ARG A 258 -20.69 9.06 -3.29
CA ARG A 258 -21.91 9.39 -2.52
C ARG A 258 -23.17 9.38 -3.39
N ALA A 259 -23.06 9.63 -4.69
CA ALA A 259 -24.17 9.53 -5.62
C ALA A 259 -24.66 8.08 -5.85
N LYS A 260 -23.92 7.07 -5.35
CA LYS A 260 -24.23 5.65 -5.46
C LYS A 260 -24.36 5.02 -4.05
N PRO A 261 -25.39 5.35 -3.27
CA PRO A 261 -25.48 4.97 -1.85
C PRO A 261 -25.46 3.45 -1.63
N GLU A 262 -25.94 2.66 -2.59
CA GLU A 262 -25.95 1.19 -2.52
C GLU A 262 -24.56 0.55 -2.54
N SER A 263 -23.56 1.23 -3.06
CA SER A 263 -22.17 0.76 -3.16
C SER A 263 -21.18 1.63 -2.35
N TYR A 264 -21.68 2.64 -1.65
CA TYR A 264 -20.86 3.57 -0.88
C TYR A 264 -20.28 2.91 0.38
N PRO A 265 -18.94 2.76 0.50
CA PRO A 265 -18.34 1.95 1.55
C PRO A 265 -18.10 2.67 2.87
N CYS A 266 -18.23 4.01 2.96
CA CYS A 266 -18.09 4.76 4.21
C CYS A 266 -19.39 4.69 5.02
N VAL A 267 -19.68 3.52 5.61
CA VAL A 267 -20.99 3.20 6.19
C VAL A 267 -21.13 3.58 7.66
N SER A 268 -20.04 3.89 8.36
CA SER A 268 -20.14 4.37 9.74
C SER A 268 -20.73 5.78 9.79
N ASN A 269 -21.63 6.05 10.74
CA ASN A 269 -22.27 7.36 10.90
C ASN A 269 -21.28 8.50 11.10
N ASP A 270 -20.16 8.22 11.81
CA ASP A 270 -19.12 9.18 12.12
C ASP A 270 -17.87 8.99 11.25
N SER A 271 -18.08 8.53 10.00
CA SER A 271 -17.05 8.46 8.97
C SER A 271 -17.07 9.68 8.06
N LEU A 272 -15.93 9.90 7.42
CA LEU A 272 -15.72 10.88 6.37
C LEU A 272 -15.13 10.17 5.15
N CYS A 273 -15.60 10.53 3.97
CA CYS A 273 -14.93 10.21 2.74
C CYS A 273 -13.85 11.27 2.46
N VAL A 274 -12.67 10.83 2.11
CA VAL A 274 -11.51 11.67 1.78
C VAL A 274 -11.00 11.29 0.41
N ASP A 275 -10.96 12.26 -0.50
CA ASP A 275 -10.37 12.05 -1.82
C ASP A 275 -8.88 11.75 -1.67
N SER A 276 -8.40 10.80 -2.45
CA SER A 276 -7.01 10.35 -2.35
C SER A 276 -6.04 11.48 -2.75
N PRO A 277 -4.99 11.74 -1.96
CA PRO A 277 -3.99 12.75 -2.27
C PRO A 277 -3.17 12.43 -3.52
N ILE A 278 -3.28 11.20 -4.02
CA ILE A 278 -2.65 10.75 -5.27
C ILE A 278 -3.49 11.01 -6.51
N GLY A 279 -4.62 11.74 -6.37
CA GLY A 279 -5.42 12.29 -7.46
C GLY A 279 -6.44 11.35 -8.09
N ARG A 280 -6.55 10.11 -7.62
CA ARG A 280 -7.56 9.14 -8.10
C ARG A 280 -8.07 8.28 -6.97
N GLY A 281 -9.40 8.16 -6.86
CA GLY A 281 -10.05 7.36 -5.83
C GLY A 281 -10.18 8.09 -4.50
N TYR A 282 -10.70 7.39 -3.51
CA TYR A 282 -10.99 7.90 -2.17
C TYR A 282 -10.79 6.79 -1.11
N PHE A 283 -10.77 7.17 0.13
CA PHE A 283 -10.84 6.26 1.27
C PHE A 283 -11.72 6.84 2.38
N CYS A 284 -12.17 5.99 3.31
CA CYS A 284 -12.97 6.43 4.44
C CYS A 284 -12.08 6.55 5.68
N LYS A 285 -12.35 7.54 6.52
CA LYS A 285 -11.76 7.65 7.87
C LYS A 285 -12.81 8.08 8.87
N CYS A 286 -12.56 7.83 10.15
CA CYS A 286 -13.41 8.37 11.20
C CYS A 286 -13.25 9.89 11.32
N LYS A 287 -14.31 10.59 11.74
CA LYS A 287 -14.25 12.03 12.06
C LYS A 287 -13.26 12.29 13.19
N LYS A 288 -12.83 13.54 13.32
CA LYS A 288 -11.96 13.96 14.44
C LYS A 288 -12.61 13.66 15.77
N GLY A 289 -11.91 12.98 16.67
CA GLY A 289 -12.41 12.54 17.97
C GLY A 289 -12.99 11.13 17.96
N TYR A 290 -13.14 10.51 16.80
CA TYR A 290 -13.63 9.13 16.64
C TYR A 290 -12.52 8.22 16.14
N GLN A 291 -12.52 6.96 16.60
CA GLN A 291 -11.55 5.92 16.21
C GLN A 291 -12.28 4.64 15.79
N GLY A 292 -11.59 3.76 15.06
CA GLY A 292 -12.09 2.46 14.65
C GLY A 292 -12.19 2.30 13.13
N ASN A 293 -13.21 1.57 12.69
CA ASN A 293 -13.31 1.18 11.29
C ASN A 293 -14.46 1.91 10.56
N PRO A 294 -14.15 2.88 9.67
CA PRO A 294 -15.16 3.66 8.95
C PRO A 294 -15.98 2.86 7.93
N TYR A 295 -15.52 1.66 7.60
CA TYR A 295 -16.14 0.75 6.64
C TYR A 295 -17.15 -0.22 7.27
N LEU A 296 -17.33 -0.16 8.59
CA LEU A 296 -18.29 -0.98 9.32
C LEU A 296 -19.41 -0.12 9.89
N PRO A 297 -20.68 -0.60 9.90
CA PRO A 297 -21.74 0.07 10.62
C PRO A 297 -21.34 0.29 12.09
N TYR A 298 -21.51 1.52 12.58
CA TYR A 298 -21.10 1.91 13.95
C TYR A 298 -19.62 1.65 14.27
N GLY A 299 -18.76 1.57 13.24
CA GLY A 299 -17.35 1.24 13.41
C GLY A 299 -16.49 2.38 13.92
N CYS A 300 -16.88 3.65 13.73
CA CYS A 300 -16.23 4.82 14.32
C CYS A 300 -16.89 5.10 15.71
N LYS A 301 -16.07 5.10 16.77
CA LYS A 301 -16.48 5.32 18.17
C LYS A 301 -15.65 6.45 18.77
N GLU A 302 -16.24 7.18 19.74
CA GLU A 302 -15.53 8.20 20.54
C GLU A 302 -14.39 7.60 21.37
#